data_a7fd35a657cd5bf54f42e632f6e37afe
#
_entry.id   a7fd35a657cd5bf54f42e632f6e37afe
#
_cell.length_a   1.000
_cell.length_b   1.000
_cell.length_c   1.000
_cell.angle_alpha   90.00
_cell.angle_beta   90.00
_cell.angle_gamma   90.00
#
_symmetry.space_group_name_H-M   'P 1'
#
loop_
_entity.id
_entity.type
_entity.pdbx_description
1 polymer ?
#
loop_
_entity_poly.entity_id
_entity_poly.type
_entity_poly.pdbx_seq_one_letter_code
_entity_poly.pdbx_strand_id
1 'polypeptide(L)'
;MKFKPFSRKQLKVLSWWKVDGIKDKYDAIIADGSVRSGKTVSMSISFIFWAMAMFSDCNFAICGKTVGSCRRNVIKPLINMLKHRYDIKDKRSENLLIISKDGKSNTFYIFGGKDESSQDLIQGVTLAGVLFDEVALMPRSFVEQALARCSVEGARF
;
A
#
# COMPACT_ATOMS: atom_id res chain seq x y z
N MET A 1 22.20 2.49 3.13
CA MET A 1 21.86 1.74 1.90
C MET A 1 21.95 2.72 0.74
N LYS A 2 22.86 2.51 -0.22
CA LYS A 2 22.88 3.38 -1.43
C LYS A 2 21.79 2.87 -2.39
N PHE A 3 20.76 3.66 -2.62
CA PHE A 3 19.74 3.36 -3.63
C PHE A 3 20.35 3.54 -5.02
N LYS A 4 20.15 2.54 -5.87
CA LYS A 4 20.37 2.73 -7.31
C LYS A 4 19.22 3.59 -7.86
N PRO A 5 19.46 4.42 -8.89
CA PRO A 5 18.40 5.17 -9.54
C PRO A 5 17.27 4.24 -10.01
N PHE A 6 16.04 4.71 -9.93
CA PHE A 6 14.88 3.96 -10.43
C PHE A 6 14.97 3.79 -11.95
N SER A 7 14.66 2.59 -12.43
CA SER A 7 14.53 2.32 -13.86
C SER A 7 13.32 3.04 -14.45
N ARG A 8 13.26 3.18 -15.78
CA ARG A 8 12.10 3.76 -16.48
C ARG A 8 10.78 3.05 -16.15
N LYS A 9 10.80 1.71 -15.98
CA LYS A 9 9.62 0.92 -15.58
C LYS A 9 9.18 1.25 -14.15
N GLN A 10 10.13 1.35 -13.22
CA GLN A 10 9.84 1.73 -11.83
C GLN A 10 9.32 3.17 -11.72
N LEU A 11 9.84 4.10 -12.53
CA LEU A 11 9.33 5.47 -12.58
C LEU A 11 7.87 5.52 -13.06
N LYS A 12 7.48 4.68 -14.03
CA LYS A 12 6.06 4.56 -14.44
C LYS A 12 5.17 4.10 -13.28
N VAL A 13 5.62 3.11 -12.49
CA VAL A 13 4.92 2.65 -11.29
C VAL A 13 4.81 3.75 -10.24
N LEU A 14 5.86 4.54 -10.05
CA LEU A 14 5.88 5.62 -9.05
C LEU A 14 4.92 6.77 -9.39
N SER A 15 4.64 7.00 -10.67
CA SER A 15 3.90 8.19 -11.13
C SER A 15 2.59 7.90 -11.85
N TRP A 16 2.16 6.63 -12.00
CA TRP A 16 0.99 6.25 -12.81
C TRP A 16 -0.28 7.03 -12.44
N TRP A 17 -0.48 7.27 -11.18
CA TRP A 17 -1.64 7.98 -10.62
C TRP A 17 -1.65 9.49 -10.88
N LYS A 18 -0.57 10.05 -11.49
CA LYS A 18 -0.45 11.45 -11.90
C LYS A 18 -0.54 11.64 -13.42
N VAL A 19 -0.40 10.56 -14.20
CA VAL A 19 -0.32 10.64 -15.65
C VAL A 19 -1.72 10.79 -16.23
N ASP A 20 -1.97 11.87 -16.93
CA ASP A 20 -3.24 12.12 -17.60
C ASP A 20 -3.56 11.02 -18.62
N GLY A 21 -4.83 10.62 -18.69
CA GLY A 21 -5.28 9.50 -19.51
C GLY A 21 -4.99 8.11 -18.91
N ILE A 22 -4.11 7.99 -17.90
CA ILE A 22 -3.93 6.77 -17.13
C ILE A 22 -4.73 6.84 -15.83
N LYS A 23 -4.53 7.90 -15.04
CA LYS A 23 -5.21 8.11 -13.77
C LYS A 23 -6.74 8.13 -13.88
N ASP A 24 -7.26 8.60 -15.03
CA ASP A 24 -8.69 8.73 -15.27
C ASP A 24 -9.32 7.46 -15.86
N LYS A 25 -8.48 6.50 -16.28
CA LYS A 25 -8.91 5.27 -16.95
C LYS A 25 -8.76 4.03 -16.09
N TYR A 26 -7.83 4.03 -15.13
CA TYR A 26 -7.48 2.85 -14.35
C TYR A 26 -7.47 3.17 -12.86
N ASP A 27 -8.11 2.30 -12.08
CA ASP A 27 -8.16 2.38 -10.62
C ASP A 27 -7.09 1.51 -9.95
N ALA A 28 -6.43 0.65 -10.70
CA ALA A 28 -5.44 -0.28 -10.20
C ALA A 28 -4.26 -0.47 -11.14
N ILE A 29 -3.12 -0.88 -10.58
CA ILE A 29 -1.98 -1.39 -11.35
C ILE A 29 -1.50 -2.72 -10.77
N ILE A 30 -1.04 -3.59 -11.64
CA ILE A 30 -0.40 -4.85 -11.29
C ILE A 30 1.06 -4.81 -11.73
N ALA A 31 1.98 -4.95 -10.78
CA ALA A 31 3.40 -5.04 -11.06
C ALA A 31 3.82 -6.50 -11.19
N ASP A 32 3.82 -7.03 -12.40
CA ASP A 32 4.38 -8.33 -12.73
C ASP A 32 5.85 -8.22 -13.14
N GLY A 33 6.64 -9.26 -12.86
CA GLY A 33 8.06 -9.30 -13.22
C GLY A 33 8.90 -10.18 -12.31
N SER A 34 10.18 -10.30 -12.65
CA SER A 34 11.14 -11.18 -11.96
C SER A 34 11.34 -10.83 -10.47
N VAL A 35 11.78 -11.83 -9.73
CA VAL A 35 12.19 -11.68 -8.32
C VAL A 35 13.32 -10.63 -8.24
N ARG A 36 13.32 -9.82 -7.17
CA ARG A 36 14.30 -8.74 -6.91
C ARG A 36 14.32 -7.59 -7.93
N SER A 37 13.29 -7.45 -8.76
CA SER A 37 13.16 -6.30 -9.69
C SER A 37 12.77 -4.98 -9.02
N GLY A 38 12.57 -4.96 -7.70
CA GLY A 38 12.19 -3.77 -6.94
C GLY A 38 10.70 -3.44 -6.98
N LYS A 39 9.83 -4.38 -7.37
CA LYS A 39 8.36 -4.19 -7.42
C LYS A 39 7.81 -3.69 -6.08
N THR A 40 8.02 -4.46 -5.01
CA THR A 40 7.53 -4.12 -3.67
C THR A 40 7.96 -2.72 -3.23
N VAL A 41 9.22 -2.34 -3.50
CA VAL A 41 9.76 -1.02 -3.15
C VAL A 41 9.06 0.08 -3.94
N SER A 42 8.99 -0.03 -5.27
CA SER A 42 8.36 1.00 -6.10
C SER A 42 6.87 1.11 -5.88
N MET A 43 6.16 -0.02 -5.70
CA MET A 43 4.72 -0.04 -5.41
C MET A 43 4.42 0.60 -4.06
N SER A 44 5.13 0.21 -3.00
CA SER A 44 4.88 0.74 -1.66
C SER A 44 5.18 2.24 -1.55
N ILE A 45 6.25 2.73 -2.17
CA ILE A 45 6.56 4.18 -2.22
C ILE A 45 5.47 4.91 -3.02
N SER A 46 5.06 4.39 -4.19
CA SER A 46 4.00 4.96 -5.02
C SER A 46 2.70 5.09 -4.23
N PHE A 47 2.31 4.03 -3.54
CA PHE A 47 1.10 3.97 -2.73
C PHE A 47 1.08 5.03 -1.63
N ILE A 48 2.16 5.15 -0.84
CA ILE A 48 2.24 6.18 0.20
C ILE A 48 2.26 7.59 -0.40
N PHE A 49 3.00 7.82 -1.48
CA PHE A 49 3.04 9.15 -2.11
C PHE A 49 1.68 9.57 -2.64
N TRP A 50 0.94 8.65 -3.27
CA TRP A 50 -0.41 8.89 -3.72
C TRP A 50 -1.36 9.17 -2.55
N ALA A 51 -1.37 8.31 -1.54
CA ALA A 51 -2.23 8.46 -0.37
C ALA A 51 -2.01 9.80 0.34
N MET A 52 -0.76 10.18 0.56
CA MET A 52 -0.41 11.44 1.24
C MET A 52 -0.62 12.68 0.38
N ALA A 53 -0.62 12.55 -0.95
CA ALA A 53 -0.91 13.65 -1.87
C ALA A 53 -2.41 13.93 -1.99
N MET A 54 -3.21 12.86 -2.06
CA MET A 54 -4.63 12.94 -2.45
C MET A 54 -5.59 12.96 -1.25
N PHE A 55 -5.19 12.43 -0.08
CA PHE A 55 -6.09 12.21 1.04
C PHE A 55 -5.56 12.76 2.36
N SER A 56 -6.47 13.07 3.28
CA SER A 56 -6.23 13.32 4.70
C SER A 56 -7.31 12.65 5.52
N ASP A 57 -6.92 12.16 6.70
CA ASP A 57 -7.81 11.47 7.66
C ASP A 57 -8.52 10.24 7.09
N CYS A 58 -7.88 9.58 6.11
CA CYS A 58 -8.38 8.38 5.48
C CYS A 58 -7.64 7.13 5.93
N ASN A 59 -8.31 5.98 5.77
CA ASN A 59 -7.75 4.67 6.06
C ASN A 59 -7.32 3.97 4.77
N PHE A 60 -6.21 3.25 4.87
CA PHE A 60 -5.61 2.45 3.81
C PHE A 60 -5.25 1.08 4.36
N ALA A 61 -5.09 0.09 3.48
CA ALA A 61 -4.60 -1.22 3.86
C ALA A 61 -3.30 -1.57 3.14
N ILE A 62 -2.38 -2.22 3.85
CA ILE A 62 -1.19 -2.87 3.29
C ILE A 62 -1.28 -4.34 3.65
N CYS A 63 -1.50 -5.18 2.66
CA CYS A 63 -1.77 -6.60 2.82
C CYS A 63 -0.57 -7.43 2.37
N GLY A 64 -0.14 -8.37 3.20
CA GLY A 64 0.84 -9.39 2.87
C GLY A 64 0.30 -10.77 3.19
N LYS A 65 1.03 -11.84 2.86
CA LYS A 65 0.63 -13.22 3.20
C LYS A 65 0.37 -13.38 4.71
N THR A 66 1.24 -12.81 5.55
CA THR A 66 1.05 -12.70 7.00
C THR A 66 1.44 -11.31 7.47
N VAL A 67 0.93 -10.85 8.61
CA VAL A 67 1.35 -9.57 9.22
C VAL A 67 2.87 -9.55 9.42
N GLY A 68 3.45 -10.64 9.92
CA GLY A 68 4.90 -10.72 10.17
C GLY A 68 5.74 -10.62 8.89
N SER A 69 5.34 -11.28 7.80
CA SER A 69 6.04 -11.15 6.51
C SER A 69 5.86 -9.77 5.90
N CYS A 70 4.65 -9.21 5.95
CA CYS A 70 4.37 -7.85 5.49
C CYS A 70 5.24 -6.81 6.23
N ARG A 71 5.30 -6.89 7.55
CA ARG A 71 6.14 -6.01 8.36
C ARG A 71 7.62 -6.12 8.01
N ARG A 72 8.13 -7.32 7.80
CA ARG A 72 9.54 -7.55 7.46
C ARG A 72 9.88 -7.09 6.05
N ASN A 73 9.05 -7.43 5.07
CA ASN A 73 9.37 -7.27 3.66
C ASN A 73 8.93 -5.91 3.08
N VAL A 74 7.84 -5.33 3.60
CA VAL A 74 7.25 -4.08 3.11
C VAL A 74 7.46 -2.95 4.12
N ILE A 75 6.94 -3.11 5.35
CA ILE A 75 6.81 -1.99 6.29
C ILE A 75 8.17 -1.49 6.80
N LYS A 76 9.05 -2.39 7.24
CA LYS A 76 10.38 -2.00 7.76
C LYS A 76 11.23 -1.27 6.71
N PRO A 77 11.35 -1.76 5.46
CA PRO A 77 12.01 -1.01 4.39
C PRO A 77 11.34 0.33 4.10
N LEU A 78 10.01 0.36 4.05
CA LEU A 78 9.22 1.57 3.75
C LEU A 78 9.49 2.67 4.79
N ILE A 79 9.40 2.36 6.09
CA ILE A 79 9.71 3.30 7.17
C ILE A 79 11.14 3.84 7.01
N ASN A 80 12.12 2.99 6.77
CA ASN A 80 13.52 3.41 6.61
C ASN A 80 13.72 4.37 5.43
N MET A 81 12.96 4.20 4.35
CA MET A 81 13.03 5.07 3.18
C MET A 81 12.33 6.41 3.39
N LEU A 82 11.24 6.41 4.14
CA LEU A 82 10.33 7.57 4.23
C LEU A 82 10.47 8.41 5.51
N LYS A 83 11.15 7.91 6.55
CA LYS A 83 11.28 8.57 7.87
C LYS A 83 11.89 9.99 7.84
N HIS A 84 12.62 10.35 6.78
CA HIS A 84 13.16 11.69 6.61
C HIS A 84 12.22 12.64 5.86
N ARG A 85 11.11 12.12 5.34
CA ARG A 85 10.12 12.87 4.55
C ARG A 85 8.78 13.02 5.26
N TYR A 86 8.42 12.04 6.08
CA TYR A 86 7.16 11.95 6.80
C TYR A 86 7.41 11.64 8.28
N ASP A 87 6.53 12.12 9.14
CA ASP A 87 6.41 11.62 10.50
C ASP A 87 5.64 10.29 10.47
N ILE A 88 6.27 9.22 10.98
CA ILE A 88 5.71 7.86 10.91
C ILE A 88 5.66 7.28 12.32
N LYS A 89 4.44 7.02 12.80
CA LYS A 89 4.19 6.33 14.07
C LYS A 89 3.80 4.88 13.79
N ASP A 90 4.66 3.94 14.18
CA ASP A 90 4.42 2.49 14.07
C ASP A 90 3.75 1.96 15.34
N LYS A 91 2.44 1.76 15.28
CA LYS A 91 1.65 1.16 16.36
C LYS A 91 1.56 -0.36 16.17
N ARG A 92 2.59 -1.05 16.65
CA ARG A 92 2.77 -2.49 16.40
C ARG A 92 1.69 -3.37 17.03
N SER A 93 1.22 -3.04 18.20
CA SER A 93 0.14 -3.78 18.89
C SER A 93 -1.19 -3.70 18.16
N GLU A 94 -1.44 -2.59 17.44
CA GLU A 94 -2.65 -2.35 16.67
C GLU A 94 -2.51 -2.75 15.20
N ASN A 95 -1.33 -3.19 14.78
CA ASN A 95 -0.99 -3.50 13.38
C ASN A 95 -1.30 -2.35 12.41
N LEU A 96 -0.94 -1.12 12.76
CA LEU A 96 -1.13 0.03 11.87
C LEU A 96 0.05 1.01 11.92
N LEU A 97 0.16 1.81 10.87
CA LEU A 97 1.02 2.99 10.80
C LEU A 97 0.16 4.24 10.72
N ILE A 98 0.56 5.30 11.39
CA ILE A 98 0.05 6.65 11.14
C ILE A 98 1.17 7.42 10.44
N ILE A 99 0.89 7.94 9.25
CA ILE A 99 1.84 8.72 8.47
C ILE A 99 1.31 10.14 8.35
N SER A 100 2.11 11.11 8.77
CA SER A 100 1.71 12.51 8.81
C SER A 100 2.74 13.40 8.12
N LYS A 101 2.25 14.49 7.51
CA LYS A 101 3.08 15.55 6.94
C LYS A 101 2.25 16.81 6.68
N ASP A 102 2.78 17.98 7.02
CA ASP A 102 2.20 19.28 6.69
C ASP A 102 0.71 19.42 7.09
N GLY A 103 0.36 18.92 8.29
CA GLY A 103 -1.00 18.94 8.82
C GLY A 103 -1.93 17.85 8.29
N LYS A 104 -1.50 17.05 7.32
CA LYS A 104 -2.24 15.88 6.83
C LYS A 104 -1.81 14.62 7.58
N SER A 105 -2.74 13.70 7.81
CA SER A 105 -2.48 12.42 8.46
C SER A 105 -3.35 11.33 7.86
N ASN A 106 -2.78 10.14 7.64
CA ASN A 106 -3.52 8.98 7.17
C ASN A 106 -3.13 7.73 7.97
N THR A 107 -4.06 6.79 8.10
CA THR A 107 -3.86 5.53 8.81
C THR A 107 -3.71 4.37 7.83
N PHE A 108 -2.67 3.56 7.99
CA PHE A 108 -2.38 2.40 7.16
C PHE A 108 -2.44 1.13 8.01
N TYR A 109 -3.50 0.36 7.86
CA TYR A 109 -3.69 -0.93 8.53
C TYR A 109 -2.84 -2.01 7.84
N ILE A 110 -2.26 -2.90 8.64
CA ILE A 110 -1.41 -3.99 8.16
C ILE A 110 -2.16 -5.30 8.37
N PHE A 111 -2.54 -5.96 7.28
CA PHE A 111 -3.27 -7.21 7.31
C PHE A 111 -2.44 -8.38 6.77
N GLY A 112 -2.76 -9.58 7.28
CA GLY A 112 -2.27 -10.84 6.74
C GLY A 112 -3.41 -11.60 6.09
N GLY A 113 -3.31 -11.86 4.78
CA GLY A 113 -4.29 -12.66 4.03
C GLY A 113 -3.84 -14.10 3.89
N LYS A 114 -3.64 -14.82 5.02
CA LYS A 114 -3.09 -16.17 5.01
C LYS A 114 -4.10 -17.25 4.62
N ASP A 115 -5.34 -17.08 5.05
CA ASP A 115 -6.42 -18.04 4.91
C ASP A 115 -7.78 -17.35 4.74
N GLU A 116 -8.84 -18.13 4.52
CA GLU A 116 -10.19 -17.62 4.28
C GLU A 116 -10.74 -16.77 5.44
N SER A 117 -10.39 -17.08 6.68
CA SER A 117 -10.83 -16.31 7.85
C SER A 117 -10.22 -14.91 7.93
N SER A 118 -9.16 -14.66 7.17
CA SER A 118 -8.49 -13.36 7.12
C SER A 118 -9.39 -12.24 6.56
N GLN A 119 -10.42 -12.58 5.80
CA GLN A 119 -11.41 -11.62 5.30
C GLN A 119 -12.15 -10.88 6.42
N ASP A 120 -12.35 -11.52 7.57
CA ASP A 120 -13.07 -10.95 8.72
C ASP A 120 -12.30 -9.78 9.34
N LEU A 121 -10.96 -9.79 9.21
CA LEU A 121 -10.09 -8.75 9.76
C LEU A 121 -10.29 -7.39 9.08
N ILE A 122 -10.74 -7.39 7.81
CA ILE A 122 -10.89 -6.17 7.02
C ILE A 122 -12.36 -5.69 7.00
N GLN A 123 -13.28 -6.47 7.58
CA GLN A 123 -14.68 -6.08 7.71
C GLN A 123 -14.82 -4.85 8.62
N GLY A 124 -15.72 -3.94 8.25
CA GLY A 124 -15.99 -2.73 9.03
C GLY A 124 -15.00 -1.59 8.83
N VAL A 125 -13.94 -1.75 8.05
CA VAL A 125 -13.03 -0.66 7.71
C VAL A 125 -13.37 -0.10 6.33
N THR A 126 -13.60 1.21 6.24
CA THR A 126 -13.72 1.92 4.95
C THR A 126 -12.33 2.36 4.51
N LEU A 127 -11.94 2.00 3.30
CA LEU A 127 -10.61 2.25 2.76
C LEU A 127 -10.65 3.24 1.59
N ALA A 128 -9.61 4.07 1.49
CA ALA A 128 -9.32 4.88 0.31
C ALA A 128 -8.39 4.16 -0.68
N GLY A 129 -7.80 3.04 -0.27
CA GLY A 129 -6.99 2.21 -1.14
C GLY A 129 -6.36 1.03 -0.43
N VAL A 130 -5.87 0.06 -1.20
CA VAL A 130 -5.19 -1.12 -0.71
C VAL A 130 -3.95 -1.44 -1.54
N LEU A 131 -2.88 -1.84 -0.86
CA LEU A 131 -1.66 -2.38 -1.46
C LEU A 131 -1.56 -3.87 -1.11
N PHE A 132 -1.50 -4.73 -2.11
CA PHE A 132 -1.24 -6.16 -1.93
C PHE A 132 0.21 -6.49 -2.29
N ASP A 133 0.95 -7.09 -1.37
CA ASP A 133 2.27 -7.68 -1.63
C ASP A 133 2.10 -9.19 -1.83
N GLU A 134 2.46 -9.69 -3.01
CA GLU A 134 2.28 -11.08 -3.41
C GLU A 134 0.81 -11.54 -3.42
N VAL A 135 -0.08 -10.78 -4.06
CA VAL A 135 -1.54 -11.04 -4.11
C VAL A 135 -1.90 -12.46 -4.55
N ALA A 136 -1.10 -13.08 -5.43
CA ALA A 136 -1.32 -14.46 -5.91
C ALA A 136 -1.24 -15.52 -4.80
N LEU A 137 -0.70 -15.18 -3.62
CA LEU A 137 -0.62 -16.06 -2.47
C LEU A 137 -1.77 -15.86 -1.46
N MET A 138 -2.72 -14.97 -1.77
CA MET A 138 -3.85 -14.65 -0.89
C MET A 138 -5.12 -15.34 -1.38
N PRO A 139 -6.02 -15.78 -0.47
CA PRO A 139 -7.35 -16.26 -0.85
C PRO A 139 -8.12 -15.18 -1.62
N ARG A 140 -8.86 -15.62 -2.63
CA ARG A 140 -9.68 -14.72 -3.45
C ARG A 140 -10.70 -13.95 -2.61
N SER A 141 -11.34 -14.62 -1.66
CA SER A 141 -12.31 -14.00 -0.73
C SER A 141 -11.72 -12.83 0.03
N PHE A 142 -10.48 -12.94 0.52
CA PHE A 142 -9.78 -11.85 1.20
C PHE A 142 -9.54 -10.65 0.27
N VAL A 143 -9.07 -10.92 -0.97
CA VAL A 143 -8.82 -9.87 -1.96
C VAL A 143 -10.11 -9.16 -2.34
N GLU A 144 -11.18 -9.91 -2.66
CA GLU A 144 -12.48 -9.35 -3.01
C GLU A 144 -13.08 -8.52 -1.86
N GLN A 145 -12.94 -8.98 -0.62
CA GLN A 145 -13.38 -8.24 0.55
C GLN A 145 -12.61 -6.93 0.72
N ALA A 146 -11.29 -6.95 0.55
CA ALA A 146 -10.46 -5.75 0.62
C ALA A 146 -10.83 -4.72 -0.46
N LEU A 147 -11.06 -5.18 -1.69
CA LEU A 147 -11.50 -4.33 -2.80
C LEU A 147 -12.88 -3.72 -2.53
N ALA A 148 -13.83 -4.50 -2.00
CA ALA A 148 -15.17 -4.03 -1.66
C ALA A 148 -15.16 -2.94 -0.56
N ARG A 149 -14.10 -2.86 0.26
CA ARG A 149 -13.93 -1.81 1.26
C ARG A 149 -13.32 -0.51 0.71
N CYS A 150 -12.81 -0.52 -0.52
CA CYS A 150 -12.29 0.67 -1.20
C CYS A 150 -13.46 1.51 -1.75
N SER A 151 -14.22 2.17 -0.86
CA SER A 151 -15.45 2.90 -1.18
C SER A 151 -15.32 4.43 -1.03
N VAL A 152 -14.15 4.93 -0.70
CA VAL A 152 -13.87 6.37 -0.70
C VAL A 152 -13.73 6.84 -2.15
N GLU A 153 -14.28 8.01 -2.49
CA GLU A 153 -14.14 8.59 -3.82
C GLU A 153 -12.65 8.76 -4.20
N GLY A 154 -12.29 8.30 -5.40
CA GLY A 154 -10.91 8.28 -5.87
C GLY A 154 -10.05 7.14 -5.32
N ALA A 155 -10.65 6.14 -4.67
CA ALA A 155 -9.93 4.96 -4.17
C ALA A 155 -9.12 4.27 -5.27
N ARG A 156 -7.91 3.76 -4.88
CA ARG A 156 -6.98 3.02 -5.75
C ARG A 156 -6.49 1.75 -5.04
N PHE A 157 -6.15 0.71 -5.82
CA PHE A 157 -5.63 -0.56 -5.30
C PHE A 157 -4.78 -1.34 -6.31
#